data_37a528d819abafcc131cfdc0e292e09b
#
_entry.id   37a528d819abafcc131cfdc0e292e09b
#
_cell.length_a   1.000
_cell.length_b   1.000
_cell.length_c   1.000
_cell.angle_alpha   90.00
_cell.angle_beta   90.00
_cell.angle_gamma   90.00
#
_symmetry.space_group_name_H-M   'P 1'
#
loop_
_entity.id
_entity.type
_entity.pdbx_description
1 polymer ?
#
loop_
_entity_poly.entity_id
_entity_poly.type
_entity_poly.pdbx_seq_one_letter_code
_entity_poly.pdbx_strand_id
1 'polypeptide(L)'
;SVGDYRYTSNALAITSAENGMALAENAQGPIYELRDSVLLQGLRVATGPQVNSSLKLSFFHPDMWFADITVNYFDWNYLDYAPARRMQGLFTGTRADGSKVNGWYGDAYTDAIAKTPEGDVIYDQQGVPSLKYPYNLLSDQESLTATNVWNRFLVDVSIGKLIYLKNRQSISIHLTVNNLLNNTHFKTGGYQQARLPRQTRQG
;
A
#
# COMPACT_ATOMS: atom_id res chain seq x y z
N SER A 1 -13.88 6.19 12.17
CA SER A 1 -13.94 6.75 10.82
C SER A 1 -14.13 5.64 9.79
N VAL A 2 -14.86 5.91 8.74
CA VAL A 2 -15.08 5.01 7.60
C VAL A 2 -14.89 5.84 6.34
N GLY A 3 -14.04 5.38 5.42
CA GLY A 3 -13.82 6.05 4.14
C GLY A 3 -13.33 5.06 3.07
N ASP A 4 -13.62 5.31 1.81
CA ASP A 4 -13.02 4.62 0.66
C ASP A 4 -12.19 5.66 -0.12
N TYR A 5 -10.95 5.82 0.29
CA TYR A 5 -10.04 6.79 -0.31
C TYR A 5 -9.28 6.15 -1.47
N ARG A 6 -9.48 6.69 -2.67
CA ARG A 6 -8.83 6.22 -3.89
C ARG A 6 -8.16 7.36 -4.65
N TYR A 7 -7.13 7.00 -5.39
CA TYR A 7 -6.54 7.92 -6.35
C TYR A 7 -7.52 8.16 -7.52
N THR A 8 -7.84 9.40 -7.78
CA THR A 8 -8.77 9.79 -8.85
C THR A 8 -8.10 9.91 -10.21
N SER A 9 -6.76 10.05 -10.22
CA SER A 9 -5.96 10.20 -11.45
C SER A 9 -4.60 9.53 -11.29
N ASN A 10 -3.93 9.32 -12.41
CA ASN A 10 -2.52 8.95 -12.42
C ASN A 10 -1.66 10.13 -11.99
N ALA A 11 -0.49 9.85 -11.43
CA ALA A 11 0.48 10.87 -11.05
C ALA A 11 1.53 11.04 -12.16
N LEU A 12 2.13 12.22 -12.23
CA LEU A 12 3.27 12.49 -13.10
C LEU A 12 4.56 12.24 -12.31
N ALA A 13 5.40 11.36 -12.81
CA ALA A 13 6.76 11.18 -12.33
C ALA A 13 7.71 12.00 -13.18
N ILE A 14 8.55 12.80 -12.54
CA ILE A 14 9.60 13.59 -13.19
C ILE A 14 10.93 13.08 -12.65
N THR A 15 11.81 12.66 -13.56
CA THR A 15 13.19 12.29 -13.24
C THR A 15 14.12 13.31 -13.87
N SER A 16 14.91 13.98 -13.05
CA SER A 16 15.93 14.94 -13.49
C SER A 16 17.32 14.49 -13.07
N ALA A 17 18.32 14.86 -13.85
CA ALA A 17 19.72 14.62 -13.50
C ALA A 17 20.27 15.79 -12.69
N GLU A 18 20.75 15.52 -11.48
CA GLU A 18 21.33 16.54 -10.60
C GLU A 18 22.75 16.93 -11.02
N ASN A 19 23.44 16.06 -11.77
CA ASN A 19 24.85 16.26 -12.17
C ASN A 19 25.02 16.93 -13.55
N GLY A 20 23.95 17.38 -14.17
CA GLY A 20 23.97 18.00 -15.50
C GLY A 20 24.26 17.03 -16.66
N MET A 21 24.28 15.71 -16.40
CA MET A 21 24.41 14.70 -17.47
C MET A 21 23.05 14.41 -18.08
N ALA A 22 23.01 14.21 -19.39
CA ALA A 22 21.79 13.82 -20.08
C ALA A 22 21.31 12.44 -19.61
N LEU A 23 20.01 12.33 -19.34
CA LEU A 23 19.36 11.06 -18.97
C LEU A 23 19.07 10.20 -20.20
N ALA A 24 18.89 10.80 -21.36
CA ALA A 24 18.64 10.16 -22.63
C ALA A 24 18.99 11.13 -23.77
N GLU A 25 18.99 10.63 -25.00
CA GLU A 25 19.11 11.44 -26.22
C GLU A 25 17.95 11.11 -27.16
N ASN A 26 17.48 12.13 -27.89
CA ASN A 26 16.54 11.98 -29.00
C ASN A 26 17.01 12.77 -30.23
N ALA A 27 16.21 12.78 -31.29
CA ALA A 27 16.54 13.50 -32.53
C ALA A 27 16.70 15.01 -32.36
N GLN A 28 16.19 15.57 -31.26
CA GLN A 28 16.25 16.99 -30.91
C GLN A 28 17.44 17.33 -29.99
N GLY A 29 18.14 16.31 -29.49
CA GLY A 29 19.31 16.49 -28.62
C GLY A 29 19.19 15.81 -27.25
N PRO A 30 20.07 16.17 -26.30
CA PRO A 30 20.10 15.55 -24.98
C PRO A 30 18.87 15.92 -24.14
N ILE A 31 18.35 14.92 -23.41
CA ILE A 31 17.20 15.03 -22.52
C ILE A 31 17.71 15.03 -21.07
N TYR A 32 17.43 16.08 -20.32
CA TYR A 32 17.82 16.24 -18.93
C TYR A 32 16.66 15.96 -17.95
N GLU A 33 15.44 15.86 -18.46
CA GLU A 33 14.25 15.58 -17.68
C GLU A 33 13.40 14.55 -18.41
N LEU A 34 13.08 13.45 -17.73
CA LEU A 34 12.18 12.43 -18.24
C LEU A 34 10.86 12.52 -17.50
N ARG A 35 9.76 12.48 -18.23
CA ARG A 35 8.40 12.52 -17.69
C ARG A 35 7.69 11.21 -17.99
N ASP A 36 7.13 10.62 -16.95
CA ASP A 36 6.35 9.39 -17.08
C ASP A 36 5.09 9.45 -16.24
N SER A 37 4.09 8.66 -16.61
CA SER A 37 2.84 8.54 -15.87
C SER A 37 2.93 7.37 -14.90
N VAL A 38 2.63 7.60 -13.63
CA VAL A 38 2.48 6.55 -12.62
C VAL A 38 1.02 6.13 -12.57
N LEU A 39 0.75 4.88 -12.88
CA LEU A 39 -0.60 4.32 -12.99
C LEU A 39 -1.21 4.05 -11.62
N LEU A 40 -1.89 5.05 -11.05
CA LEU A 40 -2.48 5.03 -9.71
C LEU A 40 -3.99 5.04 -9.70
N GLN A 41 -4.62 5.50 -10.78
CA GLN A 41 -6.07 5.68 -10.83
C GLN A 41 -6.83 4.43 -10.38
N GLY A 42 -7.76 4.61 -9.45
CA GLY A 42 -8.57 3.54 -8.89
C GLY A 42 -7.93 2.77 -7.72
N LEU A 43 -6.62 2.90 -7.49
CA LEU A 43 -5.96 2.30 -6.32
C LEU A 43 -6.40 2.98 -5.03
N ARG A 44 -6.39 2.22 -3.95
CA ARG A 44 -6.70 2.72 -2.62
C ARG A 44 -5.47 3.33 -1.96
N VAL A 45 -5.68 4.41 -1.23
CA VAL A 45 -4.63 5.08 -0.46
C VAL A 45 -4.25 4.17 0.72
N ALA A 46 -2.96 3.85 0.84
CA ALA A 46 -2.43 2.83 1.75
C ALA A 46 -1.76 3.44 3.00
N THR A 47 -2.16 4.63 3.43
CA THR A 47 -1.59 5.30 4.61
C THR A 47 -2.04 4.68 5.93
N GLY A 48 -2.97 3.72 5.88
CA GLY A 48 -3.52 3.02 7.04
C GLY A 48 -4.88 2.42 6.75
N PRO A 49 -5.52 1.78 7.76
CA PRO A 49 -6.86 1.23 7.62
C PRO A 49 -7.86 2.33 7.25
N GLN A 50 -8.65 2.11 6.21
CA GLN A 50 -9.68 3.07 5.79
C GLN A 50 -10.93 2.99 6.66
N VAL A 51 -11.11 1.87 7.35
CA VAL A 51 -12.11 1.71 8.41
C VAL A 51 -11.39 1.57 9.74
N ASN A 52 -11.66 2.50 10.64
CA ASN A 52 -11.13 2.51 11.99
C ASN A 52 -12.25 2.86 12.97
N SER A 53 -12.50 1.98 13.93
CA SER A 53 -13.48 2.18 14.99
C SER A 53 -12.86 1.81 16.33
N SER A 54 -13.12 2.61 17.34
CA SER A 54 -12.64 2.37 18.69
C SER A 54 -13.79 2.53 19.68
N LEU A 55 -13.93 1.58 20.58
CA LEU A 55 -14.85 1.61 21.70
C LEU A 55 -14.03 1.52 22.98
N LYS A 56 -14.16 2.53 23.84
CA LYS A 56 -13.54 2.53 25.16
C LYS A 56 -14.63 2.45 26.23
N LEU A 57 -14.49 1.50 27.13
CA LEU A 57 -15.29 1.39 28.36
C LEU A 57 -14.39 1.68 29.54
N SER A 58 -14.80 2.64 30.36
CA SER A 58 -14.06 3.04 31.56
C SER A 58 -14.93 2.78 32.78
N PHE A 59 -14.36 2.12 33.78
CA PHE A 59 -14.97 1.88 35.07
C PHE A 59 -14.14 2.57 36.15
N PHE A 60 -14.84 3.26 37.05
CA PHE A 60 -14.24 3.90 38.20
C PHE A 60 -14.98 3.51 39.48
N HIS A 61 -14.26 3.01 40.47
CA HIS A 61 -14.80 2.59 41.73
C HIS A 61 -14.53 3.65 42.82
N PRO A 62 -15.46 3.87 43.82
CA PRO A 62 -15.27 4.82 44.90
C PRO A 62 -13.97 4.63 45.71
N ASP A 63 -13.46 3.40 45.81
CA ASP A 63 -12.19 3.08 46.48
C ASP A 63 -10.97 3.39 45.57
N MET A 64 -11.13 4.28 44.58
CA MET A 64 -10.08 4.76 43.70
C MET A 64 -9.46 3.67 42.80
N TRP A 65 -10.22 2.64 42.49
CA TRP A 65 -9.88 1.71 41.43
C TRP A 65 -10.44 2.23 40.13
N PHE A 66 -9.68 2.03 39.06
CA PHE A 66 -10.19 2.29 37.71
C PHE A 66 -9.74 1.15 36.79
N ALA A 67 -10.58 0.87 35.82
CA ALA A 67 -10.31 -0.10 34.77
C ALA A 67 -10.82 0.43 33.43
N ASP A 68 -10.01 0.32 32.41
CA ASP A 68 -10.35 0.69 31.04
C ASP A 68 -10.21 -0.53 30.14
N ILE A 69 -11.18 -0.73 29.26
CA ILE A 69 -11.09 -1.68 28.17
C ILE A 69 -11.29 -0.89 26.88
N THR A 70 -10.33 -1.00 25.98
CA THR A 70 -10.40 -0.38 24.65
C THR A 70 -10.41 -1.46 23.59
N VAL A 71 -11.44 -1.46 22.75
CA VAL A 71 -11.58 -2.38 21.63
C VAL A 71 -11.43 -1.57 20.35
N ASN A 72 -10.40 -1.85 19.58
CA ASN A 72 -10.12 -1.21 18.30
C ASN A 72 -10.44 -2.21 17.17
N TYR A 73 -11.18 -1.76 16.18
CA TYR A 73 -11.49 -2.50 14.96
C TYR A 73 -10.90 -1.81 13.75
N PHE A 74 -10.21 -2.58 12.89
CA PHE A 74 -9.55 -2.08 11.69
C PHE A 74 -9.95 -2.92 10.48
N ASP A 75 -10.30 -2.24 9.40
CA ASP A 75 -10.63 -2.88 8.13
C ASP A 75 -10.13 -2.05 6.94
N TRP A 76 -10.17 -2.64 5.75
CA TRP A 76 -9.74 -2.02 4.51
C TRP A 76 -8.32 -1.47 4.60
N ASN A 77 -7.41 -2.28 5.09
CA ASN A 77 -5.99 -1.99 5.10
C ASN A 77 -5.35 -2.54 3.83
N TYR A 78 -4.61 -1.71 3.11
CA TYR A 78 -4.00 -2.04 1.83
C TYR A 78 -2.50 -1.82 1.88
N LEU A 79 -1.80 -2.64 1.10
CA LEU A 79 -0.37 -2.46 0.91
C LEU A 79 -0.12 -1.24 0.02
N ASP A 80 0.91 -0.48 0.36
CA ASP A 80 1.36 0.61 -0.47
C ASP A 80 2.05 0.08 -1.74
N TYR A 81 2.12 0.90 -2.75
CA TYR A 81 2.75 0.56 -4.03
C TYR A 81 4.07 1.32 -4.18
N ALA A 82 4.98 0.74 -4.96
CA ALA A 82 6.20 1.42 -5.38
C ALA A 82 5.92 2.22 -6.67
N PRO A 83 5.93 3.57 -6.64
CA PRO A 83 5.64 4.38 -7.84
C PRO A 83 6.51 4.02 -9.02
N ALA A 84 7.81 3.79 -8.78
CA ALA A 84 8.77 3.42 -9.80
C ALA A 84 8.40 2.14 -10.58
N ARG A 85 7.58 1.27 -10.00
CA ARG A 85 7.13 0.03 -10.64
C ARG A 85 5.78 0.14 -11.34
N ARG A 86 5.16 1.30 -11.25
CA ARG A 86 3.88 1.61 -11.90
C ARG A 86 4.01 2.69 -12.97
N MET A 87 5.22 2.99 -13.40
CA MET A 87 5.47 3.91 -14.49
C MET A 87 5.00 3.32 -15.82
N GLN A 88 4.27 4.08 -16.61
CA GLN A 88 3.74 3.67 -17.90
C GLN A 88 4.83 3.15 -18.82
N GLY A 89 5.98 3.83 -18.87
CA GLY A 89 7.10 3.44 -19.70
C GLY A 89 7.62 2.02 -19.45
N LEU A 90 7.48 1.51 -18.21
CA LEU A 90 7.87 0.13 -17.90
C LEU A 90 6.95 -0.91 -18.53
N PHE A 91 5.71 -0.56 -18.84
CA PHE A 91 4.70 -1.46 -19.39
C PHE A 91 4.58 -1.33 -20.92
N THR A 92 4.69 -0.12 -21.42
CA THR A 92 4.51 0.16 -22.85
C THR A 92 5.83 0.27 -23.62
N GLY A 93 6.96 0.28 -22.91
CA GLY A 93 8.26 0.60 -23.51
C GLY A 93 8.43 2.05 -23.94
N THR A 94 7.38 2.89 -23.72
CA THR A 94 7.36 4.31 -24.07
C THR A 94 6.78 5.10 -22.92
N ARG A 95 7.51 6.14 -22.49
CA ARG A 95 7.07 7.02 -21.42
C ARG A 95 6.00 7.99 -21.91
N ALA A 96 5.36 8.69 -20.97
CA ALA A 96 4.33 9.68 -21.28
C ALA A 96 4.84 10.86 -22.14
N ASP A 97 6.13 11.15 -22.11
CA ASP A 97 6.80 12.15 -22.97
C ASP A 97 7.19 11.60 -24.36
N GLY A 98 6.87 10.36 -24.66
CA GLY A 98 7.20 9.71 -25.95
C GLY A 98 8.62 9.11 -26.01
N SER A 99 9.46 9.29 -25.00
CA SER A 99 10.79 8.69 -24.97
C SER A 99 10.71 7.17 -24.72
N LYS A 100 11.62 6.40 -25.33
CA LYS A 100 11.67 4.95 -25.14
C LYS A 100 12.41 4.58 -23.86
N VAL A 101 11.95 3.51 -23.21
CA VAL A 101 12.62 2.91 -22.06
C VAL A 101 13.52 1.78 -22.56
N ASN A 102 14.82 1.96 -22.40
CA ASN A 102 15.77 0.88 -22.60
C ASN A 102 15.94 0.15 -21.27
N GLY A 103 15.49 -1.09 -21.17
CA GLY A 103 15.67 -1.86 -19.96
C GLY A 103 14.94 -3.20 -19.94
N TRP A 104 15.33 -4.04 -19.01
CA TRP A 104 14.90 -5.44 -18.90
C TRP A 104 13.38 -5.65 -18.71
N TYR A 105 12.64 -4.61 -18.29
CA TYR A 105 11.18 -4.67 -18.25
C TYR A 105 10.54 -4.59 -19.63
N GLY A 106 11.18 -3.95 -20.60
CA GLY A 106 10.67 -3.88 -21.96
C GLY A 106 10.55 -5.26 -22.61
N ASP A 107 11.58 -6.10 -22.42
CA ASP A 107 11.59 -7.46 -22.97
C ASP A 107 10.56 -8.35 -22.29
N ALA A 108 10.48 -8.30 -20.95
CA ALA A 108 9.48 -9.05 -20.18
C ALA A 108 8.05 -8.61 -20.51
N TYR A 109 7.85 -7.33 -20.81
CA TYR A 109 6.55 -6.81 -21.24
C TYR A 109 6.17 -7.27 -22.63
N THR A 110 7.13 -7.25 -23.56
CA THR A 110 6.91 -7.70 -24.95
C THR A 110 6.45 -9.16 -24.99
N ASP A 111 7.03 -10.00 -24.14
CA ASP A 111 6.61 -11.40 -24.00
C ASP A 111 5.26 -11.58 -23.32
N ALA A 112 4.87 -10.62 -22.47
CA ALA A 112 3.60 -10.62 -21.76
C ALA A 112 2.43 -10.09 -22.61
N ILE A 113 2.69 -9.40 -23.72
CA ILE A 113 1.64 -8.88 -24.61
C ILE A 113 0.84 -10.03 -25.21
N ALA A 114 -0.48 -9.94 -25.10
CA ALA A 114 -1.39 -10.87 -25.75
C ALA A 114 -1.35 -10.66 -27.27
N LYS A 115 -1.16 -11.74 -28.01
CA LYS A 115 -1.14 -11.73 -29.47
C LYS A 115 -2.16 -12.72 -30.01
N THR A 116 -2.70 -12.43 -31.19
CA THR A 116 -3.48 -13.40 -31.97
C THR A 116 -2.59 -14.56 -32.42
N PRO A 117 -3.16 -15.69 -32.88
CA PRO A 117 -2.38 -16.77 -33.47
C PRO A 117 -1.51 -16.31 -34.62
N GLU A 118 -1.91 -15.26 -35.34
CA GLU A 118 -1.19 -14.67 -36.49
C GLU A 118 -0.07 -13.73 -36.02
N GLY A 119 0.00 -13.38 -34.73
CA GLY A 119 1.06 -12.58 -34.14
C GLY A 119 0.71 -11.10 -33.91
N ASP A 120 -0.50 -10.68 -34.25
CA ASP A 120 -0.95 -9.30 -34.04
C ASP A 120 -1.23 -9.01 -32.59
N VAL A 121 -0.90 -7.78 -32.12
CA VAL A 121 -1.14 -7.35 -30.76
C VAL A 121 -2.63 -7.16 -30.53
N ILE A 122 -3.15 -7.73 -29.45
CA ILE A 122 -4.52 -7.53 -29.00
C ILE A 122 -4.55 -6.28 -28.12
N TYR A 123 -5.45 -5.34 -28.43
CA TYR A 123 -5.67 -4.10 -27.67
C TYR A 123 -6.95 -4.19 -26.86
N ASP A 124 -6.99 -3.50 -25.71
CA ASP A 124 -8.20 -3.32 -24.93
C ASP A 124 -9.09 -2.19 -25.51
N GLN A 125 -10.23 -1.91 -24.85
CA GLN A 125 -11.16 -0.87 -25.28
C GLN A 125 -10.57 0.56 -25.22
N GLN A 126 -9.48 0.75 -24.51
CA GLN A 126 -8.75 2.01 -24.37
C GLN A 126 -7.58 2.12 -25.36
N GLY A 127 -7.36 1.11 -26.20
CA GLY A 127 -6.26 1.08 -27.15
C GLY A 127 -4.91 0.74 -26.50
N VAL A 128 -4.92 0.15 -25.31
CA VAL A 128 -3.72 -0.31 -24.62
C VAL A 128 -3.49 -1.80 -24.95
N PRO A 129 -2.24 -2.24 -25.23
CA PRO A 129 -1.97 -3.65 -25.46
C PRO A 129 -2.43 -4.52 -24.29
N SER A 130 -3.28 -5.50 -24.58
CA SER A 130 -3.74 -6.46 -23.58
C SER A 130 -2.61 -7.40 -23.19
N LEU A 131 -2.58 -7.84 -21.94
CA LEU A 131 -1.57 -8.76 -21.44
C LEU A 131 -2.10 -10.20 -21.45
N LYS A 132 -1.24 -11.16 -21.78
CA LYS A 132 -1.56 -12.60 -21.68
C LYS A 132 -1.98 -13.00 -20.28
N TYR A 133 -1.42 -12.30 -19.29
CA TYR A 133 -1.65 -12.51 -17.88
C TYR A 133 -2.06 -11.17 -17.25
N PRO A 134 -3.35 -10.82 -17.20
CA PRO A 134 -3.83 -9.52 -16.70
C PRO A 134 -3.44 -9.21 -15.24
N TYR A 135 -2.95 -10.22 -14.51
CA TYR A 135 -2.55 -10.08 -13.10
C TYR A 135 -1.09 -9.67 -12.88
N ASN A 136 -0.27 -9.55 -13.93
CA ASN A 136 1.16 -9.75 -13.72
C ASN A 136 2.02 -8.49 -13.62
N LEU A 137 1.60 -7.37 -14.16
CA LEU A 137 2.44 -6.17 -14.16
C LEU A 137 1.80 -5.04 -13.39
N LEU A 138 0.50 -4.87 -13.50
CA LEU A 138 -0.30 -3.98 -12.65
C LEU A 138 -1.14 -4.83 -11.71
N SER A 139 -0.48 -5.65 -10.89
CA SER A 139 -1.19 -6.47 -9.90
C SER A 139 -2.15 -5.61 -9.10
N ASP A 140 -3.32 -6.17 -8.80
CA ASP A 140 -4.24 -5.60 -7.86
C ASP A 140 -3.52 -5.25 -6.57
N GLN A 141 -3.92 -4.15 -5.97
CA GLN A 141 -3.39 -3.74 -4.69
C GLN A 141 -3.70 -4.81 -3.64
N GLU A 142 -2.65 -5.35 -3.01
CA GLU A 142 -2.80 -6.39 -2.00
C GLU A 142 -3.53 -5.86 -0.78
N SER A 143 -4.57 -6.57 -0.35
CA SER A 143 -5.25 -6.31 0.91
C SER A 143 -4.46 -6.91 2.07
N LEU A 144 -4.13 -6.10 3.05
CA LEU A 144 -3.54 -6.50 4.33
C LEU A 144 -4.60 -6.83 5.38
N THR A 145 -5.87 -6.61 5.05
CA THR A 145 -6.98 -6.91 5.94
C THR A 145 -7.04 -8.40 6.24
N ALA A 146 -7.07 -8.77 7.51
CA ALA A 146 -7.19 -10.15 7.91
C ALA A 146 -8.49 -10.77 7.39
N THR A 147 -8.40 -11.97 6.80
CA THR A 147 -9.58 -12.69 6.27
C THR A 147 -10.57 -13.02 7.39
N ASN A 148 -10.06 -13.44 8.56
CA ASN A 148 -10.89 -13.68 9.72
C ASN A 148 -11.23 -12.37 10.43
N VAL A 149 -12.52 -12.10 10.61
CA VAL A 149 -13.03 -10.86 11.25
C VAL A 149 -12.47 -10.67 12.65
N TRP A 150 -12.31 -11.73 13.43
CA TRP A 150 -11.75 -11.66 14.79
C TRP A 150 -10.31 -11.15 14.82
N ASN A 151 -9.55 -11.38 13.75
CA ASN A 151 -8.18 -10.91 13.60
C ASN A 151 -8.08 -9.42 13.23
N ARG A 152 -9.21 -8.73 13.10
CA ARG A 152 -9.29 -7.29 12.84
C ARG A 152 -9.44 -6.47 14.12
N PHE A 153 -9.55 -7.13 15.27
CA PHE A 153 -9.70 -6.49 16.56
C PHE A 153 -8.39 -6.46 17.35
N LEU A 154 -8.10 -5.31 17.96
CA LEU A 154 -7.08 -5.18 19.00
C LEU A 154 -7.79 -4.77 20.29
N VAL A 155 -7.50 -5.48 21.36
CA VAL A 155 -8.09 -5.23 22.68
C VAL A 155 -6.98 -4.84 23.64
N ASP A 156 -7.12 -3.67 24.23
CA ASP A 156 -6.20 -3.14 25.24
C ASP A 156 -6.95 -3.03 26.57
N VAL A 157 -6.28 -3.39 27.66
CA VAL A 157 -6.84 -3.33 29.01
C VAL A 157 -5.89 -2.57 29.90
N SER A 158 -6.43 -1.67 30.69
CA SER A 158 -5.70 -0.94 31.72
C SER A 158 -6.44 -1.05 33.04
N ILE A 159 -5.71 -1.29 34.12
CA ILE A 159 -6.23 -1.29 35.46
C ILE A 159 -5.29 -0.48 36.36
N GLY A 160 -5.85 0.26 37.28
CA GLY A 160 -5.04 1.02 38.23
C GLY A 160 -5.74 1.35 39.52
N LYS A 161 -4.93 1.80 40.47
CA LYS A 161 -5.39 2.24 41.78
C LYS A 161 -4.65 3.47 42.21
N LEU A 162 -5.40 4.43 42.72
CA LEU A 162 -4.87 5.60 43.44
C LEU A 162 -4.97 5.36 44.95
N ILE A 163 -3.84 5.46 45.65
CA ILE A 163 -3.73 5.25 47.07
C ILE A 163 -3.34 6.60 47.71
N TYR A 164 -4.19 7.12 48.58
CA TYR A 164 -3.86 8.32 49.32
C TYR A 164 -3.12 7.96 50.60
N LEU A 165 -1.99 8.60 50.78
CA LEU A 165 -1.15 8.49 51.98
C LEU A 165 -1.39 9.68 52.93
N LYS A 166 -0.84 9.59 54.15
CA LYS A 166 -0.77 10.71 55.05
C LYS A 166 0.06 11.86 54.44
N ASN A 167 -0.15 13.09 54.89
CA ASN A 167 0.56 14.29 54.43
C ASN A 167 0.29 14.70 52.98
N ARG A 168 -0.92 14.49 52.46
CA ARG A 168 -1.33 14.87 51.10
C ARG A 168 -0.52 14.22 49.99
N GLN A 169 0.14 13.11 50.27
CA GLN A 169 0.83 12.31 49.29
C GLN A 169 -0.10 11.27 48.68
N SER A 170 0.14 10.89 47.45
CA SER A 170 -0.59 9.82 46.80
C SER A 170 0.36 8.94 45.93
N ILE A 171 0.03 7.67 45.83
CA ILE A 171 0.70 6.71 44.95
C ILE A 171 -0.33 6.25 43.92
N SER A 172 0.01 6.35 42.66
CA SER A 172 -0.78 5.80 41.55
C SER A 172 -0.05 4.60 40.96
N ILE A 173 -0.73 3.46 40.88
CA ILE A 173 -0.24 2.22 40.32
C ILE A 173 -1.09 1.93 39.08
N HIS A 174 -0.46 1.72 37.93
CA HIS A 174 -1.10 1.40 36.68
C HIS A 174 -0.49 0.15 36.06
N LEU A 175 -1.33 -0.73 35.58
CA LEU A 175 -0.96 -1.86 34.74
C LEU A 175 -1.73 -1.73 33.42
N THR A 176 -1.01 -1.74 32.31
CA THR A 176 -1.60 -1.71 30.97
C THR A 176 -1.11 -2.92 30.18
N VAL A 177 -2.04 -3.62 29.56
CA VAL A 177 -1.77 -4.73 28.66
C VAL A 177 -2.33 -4.33 27.31
N ASN A 178 -1.44 -4.12 26.34
CA ASN A 178 -1.82 -3.86 24.96
C ASN A 178 -1.94 -5.18 24.21
N ASN A 179 -2.86 -5.24 23.26
CA ASN A 179 -3.11 -6.42 22.46
C ASN A 179 -3.34 -7.68 23.32
N LEU A 180 -4.28 -7.60 24.24
CA LEU A 180 -4.62 -8.66 25.20
C LEU A 180 -4.90 -10.02 24.52
N LEU A 181 -5.46 -10.00 23.31
CA LEU A 181 -5.77 -11.19 22.54
C LEU A 181 -4.57 -11.77 21.79
N ASN A 182 -3.37 -11.14 21.93
CA ASN A 182 -2.16 -11.51 21.20
C ASN A 182 -2.41 -11.62 19.68
N ASN A 183 -3.14 -10.68 19.10
CA ASN A 183 -3.44 -10.69 17.68
C ASN A 183 -2.18 -10.32 16.88
N THR A 184 -1.59 -11.31 16.21
CA THR A 184 -0.42 -11.16 15.34
C THR A 184 -0.78 -11.03 13.86
N HIS A 185 -2.07 -11.07 13.52
CA HIS A 185 -2.56 -11.02 12.14
C HIS A 185 -2.83 -9.59 11.64
N PHE A 186 -2.82 -8.62 12.54
CA PHE A 186 -2.93 -7.23 12.15
C PHE A 186 -1.61 -6.75 11.54
N LYS A 187 -1.65 -6.45 10.25
CA LYS A 187 -0.49 -5.95 9.51
C LYS A 187 -0.66 -4.46 9.26
N THR A 188 0.30 -3.67 9.67
CA THR A 188 0.42 -2.27 9.26
C THR A 188 1.05 -2.22 7.88
N GLY A 189 0.59 -1.31 7.03
CA GLY A 189 1.10 -1.14 5.69
C GLY A 189 2.61 -0.88 5.67
N GLY A 190 3.25 -1.29 4.63
CA GLY A 190 4.67 -1.09 4.35
C GLY A 190 4.93 -1.18 2.87
N TYR A 191 6.09 -0.73 2.43
CA TYR A 191 6.53 -0.88 1.06
C TYR A 191 6.72 -2.36 0.75
N GLN A 192 5.88 -2.92 -0.13
CA GLN A 192 6.24 -4.15 -0.80
C GLN A 192 6.72 -3.80 -2.21
N GLN A 193 7.98 -4.09 -2.47
CA GLN A 193 8.43 -4.18 -3.84
C GLN A 193 7.60 -5.28 -4.49
N ALA A 194 6.83 -4.95 -5.54
CA ALA A 194 6.06 -5.93 -6.27
C ALA A 194 6.99 -7.12 -6.60
N ARG A 195 6.74 -8.25 -5.97
CA ARG A 195 7.38 -9.49 -6.40
C ARG A 195 6.80 -9.76 -7.77
N LEU A 196 7.66 -9.90 -8.76
CA LEU A 196 7.27 -10.58 -10.00
C LEU A 196 6.58 -11.88 -9.56
N PRO A 197 5.40 -12.23 -10.09
CA PRO A 197 4.78 -13.49 -9.77
C PRO A 197 5.82 -14.58 -10.02
N ARG A 198 6.09 -15.38 -9.00
CA ARG A 198 6.84 -16.61 -9.22
C ARG A 198 6.07 -17.36 -10.31
N GLN A 199 6.68 -17.52 -11.45
CA GLN A 199 6.24 -18.55 -12.36
C GLN A 199 6.21 -19.85 -11.55
N THR A 200 5.03 -20.28 -11.17
CA THR A 200 4.84 -21.65 -10.73
C THR A 200 5.21 -22.50 -11.93
N ARG A 201 6.42 -23.05 -11.91
CA ARG A 201 6.76 -24.18 -12.77
C ARG A 201 5.68 -25.23 -12.47
N GLN A 202 4.77 -25.38 -13.39
CA GLN A 202 3.98 -26.61 -13.47
C GLN A 202 4.98 -27.70 -13.81
N GLY A 203 5.25 -28.59 -12.84
CA GLY A 203 5.92 -29.85 -13.06
C GLY A 203 4.96 -30.83 -13.73
#